data_ad92d89ebe0125d742833c7ecfb7f583
#
_entry.id   ad92d89ebe0125d742833c7ecfb7f583
#
_cell.length_a   1.000
_cell.length_b   1.000
_cell.length_c   1.000
_cell.angle_alpha   90.00
_cell.angle_beta   90.00
_cell.angle_gamma   90.00
#
_symmetry.space_group_name_H-M   'P 1'
#
loop_
_entity.id
_entity.type
_entity.pdbx_description
1 polymer ?
#
loop_
_entity_poly.entity_id
_entity_poly.type
_entity_poly.pdbx_seq_one_letter_code
_entity_poly.pdbx_strand_id
1 'polypeptide(L)'
;MEKVRQVVAYQNHFEYFLKKQPVKVQNKIFKIIEAIETLEKVPANYLKSIRGTKGLYESRIKLGTDIWRVFCFFDKGKLVILLNGFVKKFQKTPKKEIEKAERLMESYYADKNKS
;
A
#
# COMPACT_ATOMS: atom_id res chain seq x y z
N MET A 1 -1.36 -5.38 21.24
CA MET A 1 -2.17 -6.35 20.47
C MET A 1 -1.29 -7.22 19.61
N GLU A 2 -1.62 -8.48 19.54
CA GLU A 2 -0.90 -9.39 18.65
C GLU A 2 -1.13 -9.01 17.20
N LYS A 3 -0.08 -9.10 16.41
CA LYS A 3 -0.17 -8.85 14.98
C LYS A 3 -0.55 -10.15 14.26
N VAL A 4 -1.58 -10.07 13.42
CA VAL A 4 -1.98 -11.19 12.57
C VAL A 4 -1.35 -11.11 11.19
N ARG A 5 -0.75 -9.95 10.84
CA ARG A 5 -0.01 -9.75 9.61
C ARG A 5 1.22 -8.92 9.90
N GLN A 6 2.23 -9.07 9.06
CA GLN A 6 3.42 -8.22 9.10
C GLN A 6 3.38 -7.27 7.90
N VAL A 7 3.64 -5.98 8.13
CA VAL A 7 3.67 -4.97 7.08
C VAL A 7 5.06 -4.38 7.02
N VAL A 8 5.69 -4.46 5.86
CA VAL A 8 7.02 -3.88 5.63
C VAL A 8 7.03 -3.09 4.33
N ALA A 9 7.90 -2.10 4.22
CA ALA A 9 8.03 -1.29 3.02
C ALA A 9 9.19 -1.82 2.17
N TYR A 10 8.98 -1.83 0.85
CA TYR A 10 10.03 -2.19 -0.10
C TYR A 10 10.81 -0.94 -0.48
N GLN A 11 12.12 -0.93 -0.17
CA GLN A 11 13.00 0.20 -0.41
C GLN A 11 12.44 1.45 0.29
N ASN A 12 12.54 2.62 -0.35
CA ASN A 12 12.16 3.89 0.26
C ASN A 12 10.98 4.60 -0.41
N HIS A 13 10.27 3.91 -1.31
CA HIS A 13 9.17 4.52 -2.06
C HIS A 13 8.01 4.97 -1.18
N PHE A 14 7.60 4.10 -0.25
CA PHE A 14 6.53 4.43 0.69
C PHE A 14 6.95 5.58 1.61
N GLU A 15 8.17 5.54 2.14
CA GLU A 15 8.68 6.57 3.04
C GLU A 15 8.76 7.93 2.37
N TYR A 16 9.22 8.00 1.13
CA TYR A 16 9.25 9.25 0.36
C TYR A 16 7.86 9.83 0.19
N PHE A 17 6.90 8.98 -0.16
CA PHE A 17 5.51 9.39 -0.29
C PHE A 17 4.99 9.92 1.05
N LEU A 18 5.18 9.16 2.10
CA LEU A 18 4.67 9.49 3.45
C LEU A 18 5.18 10.83 3.95
N LYS A 19 6.48 11.08 3.82
CA LYS A 19 7.10 12.31 4.33
C LYS A 19 6.57 13.59 3.69
N LYS A 20 6.04 13.50 2.48
CA LYS A 20 5.47 14.64 1.76
C LYS A 20 4.04 14.96 2.17
N GLN A 21 3.42 14.13 3.00
CA GLN A 21 2.02 14.31 3.34
C GLN A 21 1.86 15.12 4.63
N PRO A 22 0.71 15.82 4.77
CA PRO A 22 0.39 16.49 6.04
C PRO A 22 0.35 15.50 7.20
N VAL A 23 0.65 15.97 8.40
CA VAL A 23 0.69 15.12 9.60
C VAL A 23 -0.62 14.36 9.81
N LYS A 24 -1.76 14.99 9.56
CA LYS A 24 -3.06 14.31 9.69
C LYS A 24 -3.19 13.10 8.76
N VAL A 25 -2.67 13.22 7.54
CA VAL A 25 -2.68 12.12 6.57
C VAL A 25 -1.72 11.03 7.01
N GLN A 26 -0.51 11.41 7.45
CA GLN A 26 0.45 10.44 7.96
C GLN A 26 -0.13 9.63 9.11
N ASN A 27 -0.78 10.30 10.07
CA ASN A 27 -1.38 9.61 11.20
C ASN A 27 -2.48 8.64 10.77
N LYS A 28 -3.26 9.03 9.77
CA LYS A 28 -4.33 8.17 9.24
C LYS A 28 -3.74 6.95 8.53
N ILE A 29 -2.65 7.13 7.80
CA ILE A 29 -1.94 6.03 7.14
C ILE A 29 -1.42 5.05 8.19
N PHE A 30 -0.82 5.53 9.29
CA PHE A 30 -0.33 4.66 10.37
C PHE A 30 -1.47 3.87 11.02
N LYS A 31 -2.63 4.48 11.22
CA LYS A 31 -3.80 3.77 11.76
C LYS A 31 -4.29 2.67 10.84
N ILE A 32 -4.24 2.90 9.53
CA ILE A 32 -4.63 1.89 8.55
C ILE A 32 -3.64 0.74 8.55
N ILE A 33 -2.34 1.04 8.61
CA ILE A 33 -1.30 0.01 8.70
C ILE A 33 -1.50 -0.82 9.97
N GLU A 34 -1.75 -0.17 11.10
CA GLU A 34 -2.02 -0.88 12.36
C GLU A 34 -3.25 -1.79 12.23
N ALA A 35 -4.31 -1.32 11.59
CA ALA A 35 -5.51 -2.12 11.35
C ALA A 35 -5.20 -3.34 10.48
N ILE A 36 -4.38 -3.17 9.42
CA ILE A 36 -3.95 -4.29 8.57
C ILE A 36 -3.17 -5.31 9.40
N GLU A 37 -2.33 -4.85 10.31
CA GLU A 37 -1.52 -5.73 11.16
C GLU A 37 -2.33 -6.48 12.21
N THR A 38 -3.37 -5.87 12.76
CA THR A 38 -4.02 -6.40 13.97
C THR A 38 -5.42 -6.97 13.76
N LEU A 39 -6.16 -6.52 12.74
CA LEU A 39 -7.54 -6.99 12.53
C LEU A 39 -7.57 -8.28 11.72
N GLU A 40 -8.36 -9.25 12.20
CA GLU A 40 -8.58 -10.50 11.44
C GLU A 40 -9.18 -10.20 10.08
N LYS A 41 -10.25 -9.40 10.07
CA LYS A 41 -10.89 -8.94 8.84
C LYS A 41 -10.57 -7.47 8.62
N VAL A 42 -9.87 -7.17 7.54
CA VAL A 42 -9.51 -5.80 7.18
C VAL A 42 -10.66 -5.19 6.38
N PRO A 43 -11.11 -3.97 6.74
CA PRO A 43 -12.13 -3.27 5.92
C PRO A 43 -11.71 -3.18 4.46
N ALA A 44 -12.68 -3.33 3.56
CA ALA A 44 -12.42 -3.41 2.11
C ALA A 44 -11.67 -2.21 1.55
N ASN A 45 -11.90 -1.01 2.11
CA ASN A 45 -11.21 0.20 1.64
C ASN A 45 -9.77 0.29 2.11
N TYR A 46 -9.35 -0.55 3.08
CA TYR A 46 -7.94 -0.59 3.53
C TYR A 46 -7.11 -1.55 2.70
N LEU A 47 -7.73 -2.58 2.12
CA LEU A 47 -7.04 -3.56 1.27
C LEU A 47 -7.99 -3.99 0.15
N LYS A 48 -7.98 -3.24 -0.94
CA LYS A 48 -8.81 -3.54 -2.11
C LYS A 48 -7.97 -4.10 -3.24
N SER A 49 -8.34 -5.28 -3.74
CA SER A 49 -7.68 -5.90 -4.88
C SER A 49 -7.87 -5.04 -6.15
N ILE A 50 -6.81 -4.92 -6.94
CA ILE A 50 -6.85 -4.18 -8.20
C ILE A 50 -6.99 -5.18 -9.35
N ARG A 51 -8.10 -5.09 -10.09
CA ARG A 51 -8.36 -5.96 -11.24
C ARG A 51 -7.30 -5.82 -12.31
N GLY A 52 -6.97 -6.93 -12.96
CA GLY A 52 -6.04 -6.94 -14.07
C GLY A 52 -4.58 -6.86 -13.67
N THR A 53 -4.29 -6.94 -12.38
CA THR A 53 -2.91 -6.95 -11.88
C THR A 53 -2.57 -8.31 -11.31
N LYS A 54 -1.26 -8.55 -11.11
CA LYS A 54 -0.76 -9.82 -10.60
C LYS A 54 -0.76 -9.87 -9.07
N GLY A 55 -1.83 -9.39 -8.44
CA GLY A 55 -1.98 -9.46 -6.99
C GLY A 55 -1.75 -8.15 -6.26
N LEU A 56 -1.81 -7.03 -6.96
CA LEU A 56 -1.73 -5.73 -6.30
C LEU A 56 -3.01 -5.41 -5.55
N TYR A 57 -2.84 -4.76 -4.40
CA TYR A 57 -3.91 -4.19 -3.61
C TYR A 57 -3.65 -2.70 -3.42
N GLU A 58 -4.70 -1.96 -3.12
CA GLU A 58 -4.55 -0.56 -2.73
C GLU A 58 -5.20 -0.31 -1.38
N SER A 59 -4.55 0.51 -0.57
CA SER A 59 -5.11 1.09 0.65
C SER A 59 -5.59 2.48 0.31
N ARG A 60 -6.82 2.79 0.68
CA ARG A 60 -7.45 4.05 0.37
C ARG A 60 -7.52 4.90 1.65
N ILE A 61 -6.96 6.09 1.60
CA ILE A 61 -6.98 7.03 2.71
C ILE A 61 -7.80 8.24 2.30
N LYS A 62 -8.90 8.48 2.99
CA LYS A 62 -9.78 9.62 2.70
C LYS A 62 -9.72 10.64 3.84
N LEU A 63 -9.48 11.89 3.49
CA LEU A 63 -9.50 13.00 4.42
C LEU A 63 -10.10 14.22 3.71
N GLY A 64 -11.28 14.67 4.15
CA GLY A 64 -12.01 15.71 3.45
C GLY A 64 -12.42 15.25 2.06
N THR A 65 -12.08 16.02 1.03
CA THR A 65 -12.38 15.68 -0.36
C THR A 65 -11.20 14.99 -1.05
N ASP A 66 -10.06 14.90 -0.37
CA ASP A 66 -8.86 14.31 -0.96
C ASP A 66 -8.75 12.83 -0.65
N ILE A 67 -8.19 12.09 -1.59
CA ILE A 67 -7.98 10.66 -1.45
C ILE A 67 -6.53 10.34 -1.78
N TRP A 68 -5.86 9.67 -0.85
CA TRP A 68 -4.52 9.14 -1.05
C TRP A 68 -4.62 7.63 -1.23
N ARG A 69 -3.71 7.07 -2.00
CA ARG A 69 -3.67 5.62 -2.21
C ARG A 69 -2.26 5.11 -2.02
N VAL A 70 -2.15 3.96 -1.39
CA VAL A 70 -0.89 3.26 -1.20
C VAL A 70 -1.04 1.87 -1.80
N PHE A 71 -0.13 1.50 -2.68
CA PHE A 71 -0.13 0.17 -3.28
C PHE A 71 0.64 -0.82 -2.39
N CYS A 72 0.17 -2.04 -2.38
CA CYS A 72 0.82 -3.12 -1.64
C CYS A 72 0.47 -4.47 -2.27
N PHE A 73 1.11 -5.52 -1.80
CA PHE A 73 0.78 -6.89 -2.19
C PHE A 73 1.17 -7.84 -1.06
N PHE A 74 0.67 -9.06 -1.14
CA PHE A 74 0.99 -10.09 -0.15
C PHE A 74 2.10 -10.98 -0.69
N ASP A 75 3.20 -11.09 0.07
CA ASP A 75 4.26 -12.06 -0.19
C ASP A 75 4.14 -13.16 0.86
N LYS A 76 3.73 -14.31 0.44
CA LYS A 76 3.53 -15.49 1.30
C LYS A 76 2.59 -15.23 2.47
N GLY A 77 1.31 -15.43 2.23
CA GLY A 77 0.31 -15.45 3.29
C GLY A 77 0.09 -14.10 3.96
N LYS A 78 0.70 -13.87 5.11
CA LYS A 78 0.40 -12.72 5.96
C LYS A 78 1.44 -11.59 5.90
N LEU A 79 2.38 -11.66 4.98
CA LEU A 79 3.39 -10.59 4.80
C LEU A 79 2.93 -9.62 3.74
N VAL A 80 2.67 -8.37 4.14
CA VAL A 80 2.21 -7.30 3.25
C VAL A 80 3.40 -6.39 2.94
N ILE A 81 3.65 -6.17 1.66
CA ILE A 81 4.75 -5.33 1.17
C ILE A 81 4.18 -4.02 0.65
N LEU A 82 4.55 -2.91 1.28
CA LEU A 82 4.14 -1.57 0.84
C LEU A 82 5.05 -1.10 -0.30
N LEU A 83 4.43 -0.53 -1.32
CA LEU A 83 5.14 -0.03 -2.50
C LEU A 83 5.05 1.49 -2.55
N ASN A 84 4.59 2.05 -3.67
CA ASN A 84 4.46 3.49 -3.84
C ASN A 84 3.07 3.97 -3.42
N GLY A 85 2.97 5.27 -3.17
CA GLY A 85 1.69 5.94 -2.92
C GLY A 85 1.55 7.17 -3.79
N PHE A 86 0.34 7.68 -3.87
CA PHE A 86 0.07 8.91 -4.61
C PHE A 86 -1.22 9.57 -4.11
N VAL A 87 -1.38 10.86 -4.44
CA VAL A 87 -2.60 11.61 -4.16
C VAL A 87 -3.50 11.47 -5.37
N LYS A 88 -4.71 10.96 -5.15
CA LYS A 88 -5.66 10.75 -6.24
C LYS A 88 -6.40 12.05 -6.53
N LYS A 89 -6.16 12.61 -7.72
CA LYS A 89 -6.83 13.84 -8.18
C LYS A 89 -8.04 13.56 -9.09
N PHE A 90 -8.18 12.32 -9.57
CA PHE A 90 -9.24 11.91 -10.49
C PHE A 90 -9.91 10.66 -9.96
N GLN A 91 -11.10 10.35 -10.48
CA GLN A 91 -11.87 9.20 -10.02
C GLN A 91 -11.19 7.86 -10.26
N LYS A 92 -10.46 7.74 -11.35
CA LYS A 92 -9.74 6.50 -11.68
C LYS A 92 -8.29 6.58 -11.25
N THR A 93 -7.74 5.46 -10.78
CA THR A 93 -6.32 5.35 -10.50
C THR A 93 -5.56 5.44 -11.81
N PRO A 94 -4.59 6.38 -11.94
CA PRO A 94 -3.83 6.50 -13.18
C PRO A 94 -3.09 5.22 -13.51
N LYS A 95 -3.17 4.80 -14.74
CA LYS A 95 -2.54 3.57 -15.22
C LYS A 95 -1.04 3.55 -14.95
N LYS A 96 -0.37 4.68 -15.10
CA LYS A 96 1.09 4.76 -14.88
C LYS A 96 1.47 4.51 -13.42
N GLU A 97 0.60 4.84 -12.45
CA GLU A 97 0.85 4.54 -11.03
C GLU A 97 0.74 3.05 -10.76
N ILE A 98 -0.23 2.39 -11.38
CA ILE A 98 -0.37 0.93 -11.29
C ILE A 98 0.84 0.25 -11.93
N GLU A 99 1.26 0.71 -13.11
CA GLU A 99 2.44 0.15 -13.79
C GLU A 99 3.70 0.30 -12.96
N LYS A 100 3.86 1.45 -12.28
CA LYS A 100 4.98 1.66 -11.36
C LYS A 100 4.94 0.64 -10.23
N ALA A 101 3.77 0.42 -9.63
CA ALA A 101 3.62 -0.55 -8.55
C ALA A 101 3.95 -1.97 -9.04
N GLU A 102 3.52 -2.32 -10.24
CA GLU A 102 3.83 -3.64 -10.82
C GLU A 102 5.32 -3.82 -11.05
N ARG A 103 6.02 -2.79 -11.53
CA ARG A 103 7.48 -2.83 -11.69
C ARG A 103 8.19 -2.99 -10.35
N LEU A 104 7.71 -2.30 -9.31
CA LEU A 104 8.29 -2.42 -7.98
C LEU A 104 8.07 -3.82 -7.39
N MET A 105 6.90 -4.40 -7.63
CA MET A 105 6.63 -5.78 -7.20
C MET A 105 7.56 -6.76 -7.88
N GLU A 106 7.76 -6.62 -9.20
CA GLU A 106 8.70 -7.45 -9.95
C GLU A 106 10.13 -7.30 -9.41
N SER A 107 10.54 -6.05 -9.15
CA SER A 107 11.84 -5.74 -8.57
C SER A 107 12.03 -6.41 -7.20
N TYR A 108 10.99 -6.37 -6.38
CA TYR A 108 11.01 -7.02 -5.07
C TYR A 108 11.31 -8.51 -5.18
N TYR A 109 10.61 -9.21 -6.08
CA TYR A 109 10.82 -10.64 -6.26
C TYR A 109 12.20 -10.94 -6.88
N ALA A 110 12.66 -10.10 -7.79
CA ALA A 110 13.99 -10.26 -8.35
C ALA A 110 15.07 -10.12 -7.28
N ASP A 111 14.97 -9.12 -6.41
CA ASP A 111 15.89 -8.91 -5.30
C ASP A 111 15.87 -10.07 -4.31
N LYS A 112 14.68 -10.55 -4.00
CA LYS A 112 14.48 -11.67 -3.09
C LYS A 112 15.14 -12.95 -3.61
N ASN A 113 15.05 -13.19 -4.92
CA ASN A 113 15.58 -14.39 -5.54
C ASN A 113 17.10 -14.38 -5.71
N LYS A 114 17.76 -13.22 -5.51
CA LYS A 114 19.21 -13.10 -5.59
C LYS A 114 19.95 -13.52 -4.31
N SER A 115 19.24 -13.66 -3.22
CA SER A 115 19.85 -13.98 -1.93
C SER A 115 19.88 -15.46 -1.61
#